data_edbe2a6325d274ea900c369672640be9
#
_entry.id   edbe2a6325d274ea900c369672640be9
#
_cell.length_a   1.000
_cell.length_b   1.000
_cell.length_c   1.000
_cell.angle_alpha   90.00
_cell.angle_beta   90.00
_cell.angle_gamma   90.00
#
_symmetry.space_group_name_H-M   'P 1'
#
loop_
_entity.id
_entity.type
_entity.pdbx_description
1 polymer ?
#
loop_
_entity_poly.entity_id
_entity_poly.type
_entity_poly.pdbx_seq_one_letter_code
_entity_poly.pdbx_strand_id
1 'polypeptide(L)'
;DNKVAVCDPVYPVYVDTNVMAGRTGEYNKERENFDGVIYMPCKEENGFLPEIPADEVPDLIYLCFPNNPTGGAITKAALQEWVNYANKNGCVIIYDAAYEAYISEEDVPHSIYECEGARTCAIELRSFSKNAGFTGVRLGFTVVPKELVRDGVELHSLWARRHGTKFNGAPYIVQRAGEAVYSPEGKAQLKEQVAYYMRNAKTILEGLSAAGFSVSGGKNAPYIWLKTPDQMTSWEFFDYLLEKAHI
;
A
#
# COMPACT_ATOMS: atom_id res chain seq x y z
N ASP A 1 6.75 22.43 9.48
CA ASP A 1 6.93 21.45 8.40
C ASP A 1 6.20 20.17 8.77
N ASN A 2 5.46 19.59 7.83
CA ASN A 2 4.70 18.38 8.09
C ASN A 2 5.62 17.15 8.16
N LYS A 3 5.38 16.27 9.12
CA LYS A 3 6.08 15.01 9.28
C LYS A 3 5.30 13.88 8.63
N VAL A 4 6.02 13.01 7.95
CA VAL A 4 5.45 11.91 7.18
C VAL A 4 5.95 10.58 7.74
N ALA A 5 5.04 9.64 7.99
CA ALA A 5 5.38 8.27 8.36
C ALA A 5 5.08 7.30 7.22
N VAL A 6 6.00 6.38 6.96
CA VAL A 6 5.89 5.32 5.95
C VAL A 6 6.30 3.97 6.55
N CYS A 7 5.71 2.89 6.08
CA CYS A 7 6.22 1.55 6.36
C CYS A 7 7.63 1.38 5.75
N ASP A 8 8.44 0.50 6.32
CA ASP A 8 9.75 0.15 5.79
C ASP A 8 9.97 -1.38 5.84
N PRO A 9 10.01 -2.08 4.71
CA PRO A 9 9.93 -1.57 3.34
C PRO A 9 8.50 -1.23 2.89
N VAL A 10 8.43 -0.34 1.88
CA VAL A 10 7.17 0.09 1.29
C VAL A 10 7.36 0.47 -0.18
N TYR A 11 6.28 0.69 -0.90
CA TYR A 11 6.29 1.22 -2.25
C TYR A 11 7.01 2.58 -2.31
N PRO A 12 8.14 2.71 -3.04
CA PRO A 12 9.06 3.85 -2.95
C PRO A 12 8.42 5.20 -3.25
N VAL A 13 7.37 5.20 -4.07
CA VAL A 13 6.69 6.43 -4.52
C VAL A 13 6.13 7.27 -3.36
N TYR A 14 5.85 6.68 -2.20
CA TYR A 14 5.40 7.47 -1.03
C TYR A 14 6.52 8.39 -0.54
N VAL A 15 7.75 7.92 -0.51
CA VAL A 15 8.93 8.76 -0.20
C VAL A 15 9.16 9.75 -1.33
N ASP A 16 9.20 9.29 -2.59
CA ASP A 16 9.48 10.11 -3.77
C ASP A 16 8.51 11.29 -3.92
N THR A 17 7.21 11.07 -3.67
CA THR A 17 6.21 12.15 -3.76
C THR A 17 6.42 13.21 -2.68
N ASN A 18 6.90 12.83 -1.52
CA ASN A 18 7.23 13.76 -0.44
C ASN A 18 8.57 14.48 -0.69
N VAL A 19 9.55 13.80 -1.32
CA VAL A 19 10.78 14.46 -1.84
C VAL A 19 10.42 15.54 -2.84
N MET A 20 9.59 15.23 -3.85
CA MET A 20 9.12 16.20 -4.85
C MET A 20 8.33 17.35 -4.23
N ALA A 21 7.68 17.14 -3.10
CA ALA A 21 6.95 18.16 -2.36
C ALA A 21 7.84 18.98 -1.41
N GLY A 22 9.13 18.62 -1.26
CA GLY A 22 10.06 19.26 -0.32
C GLY A 22 9.71 19.00 1.15
N ARG A 23 9.22 17.79 1.48
CA ARG A 23 8.69 17.44 2.81
C ARG A 23 9.49 16.35 3.54
N THR A 24 10.70 16.03 3.08
CA THR A 24 11.49 14.92 3.60
C THR A 24 12.69 15.34 4.44
N GLY A 25 12.99 16.62 4.51
CA GLY A 25 14.28 17.05 5.08
C GLY A 25 15.47 16.65 4.21
N GLU A 26 16.64 16.55 4.79
CA GLU A 26 17.88 16.19 4.08
C GLU A 26 18.05 14.66 4.00
N TYR A 27 18.73 14.21 2.94
CA TYR A 27 19.08 12.81 2.79
C TYR A 27 20.32 12.46 3.59
N ASN A 28 20.20 11.51 4.52
CA ASN A 28 21.28 10.99 5.33
C ASN A 28 21.94 9.80 4.62
N LYS A 29 23.18 9.99 4.17
CA LYS A 29 23.92 8.95 3.41
C LYS A 29 24.34 7.74 4.24
N GLU A 30 24.52 7.90 5.55
CA GLU A 30 24.93 6.79 6.42
C GLU A 30 23.76 5.86 6.74
N ARG A 31 22.56 6.41 6.89
CA ARG A 31 21.33 5.68 7.16
C ARG A 31 20.54 5.35 5.90
N GLU A 32 20.96 5.86 4.75
CA GLU A 32 20.28 5.72 3.45
C GLU A 32 18.81 6.13 3.50
N ASN A 33 18.46 7.15 4.27
CA ASN A 33 17.10 7.63 4.46
C ASN A 33 17.00 9.16 4.60
N PHE A 34 15.80 9.70 4.66
CA PHE A 34 15.53 11.12 4.84
C PHE A 34 15.23 11.45 6.29
N ASP A 35 15.89 12.48 6.85
CA ASP A 35 15.78 12.87 8.27
C ASP A 35 14.37 13.33 8.68
N GLY A 36 13.56 13.85 7.75
CA GLY A 36 12.19 14.31 8.00
C GLY A 36 11.11 13.26 7.79
N VAL A 37 11.48 11.99 7.55
CA VAL A 37 10.55 10.89 7.36
C VAL A 37 10.68 9.90 8.52
N ILE A 38 9.55 9.52 9.10
CA ILE A 38 9.46 8.46 10.10
C ILE A 38 9.31 7.14 9.38
N TYR A 39 10.32 6.29 9.44
CA TYR A 39 10.30 4.94 8.88
C TYR A 39 9.82 3.95 9.93
N MET A 40 8.72 3.26 9.65
CA MET A 40 8.10 2.28 10.56
C MET A 40 8.51 0.86 10.12
N PRO A 41 9.41 0.18 10.85
CA PRO A 41 9.95 -1.10 10.42
C PRO A 41 8.87 -2.19 10.31
N CYS A 42 8.84 -2.87 9.17
CA CYS A 42 8.00 -4.03 8.90
C CYS A 42 8.89 -5.27 8.71
N LYS A 43 9.17 -5.96 9.82
CA LYS A 43 10.14 -7.07 9.89
C LYS A 43 9.43 -8.39 10.20
N GLU A 44 10.17 -9.50 10.07
CA GLU A 44 9.67 -10.83 10.40
C GLU A 44 9.17 -10.91 11.86
N GLU A 45 9.88 -10.27 12.81
CA GLU A 45 9.58 -10.26 14.23
C GLU A 45 8.23 -9.61 14.59
N ASN A 46 7.78 -8.63 13.78
CA ASN A 46 6.49 -7.96 13.96
C ASN A 46 5.44 -8.38 12.92
N GLY A 47 5.67 -9.52 12.24
CA GLY A 47 4.75 -10.04 11.22
C GLY A 47 4.64 -9.15 9.98
N PHE A 48 5.67 -8.36 9.68
CA PHE A 48 5.71 -7.36 8.60
C PHE A 48 4.63 -6.27 8.71
N LEU A 49 4.21 -5.97 9.93
CA LEU A 49 3.26 -4.89 10.23
C LEU A 49 3.98 -3.75 10.98
N PRO A 50 3.69 -2.48 10.65
CA PRO A 50 4.30 -1.36 11.35
C PRO A 50 3.70 -1.20 12.76
N GLU A 51 4.53 -0.73 13.68
CA GLU A 51 4.07 -0.26 14.99
C GLU A 51 3.72 1.23 14.93
N ILE A 52 2.74 1.62 15.72
CA ILE A 52 2.37 3.04 15.87
C ILE A 52 3.54 3.80 16.49
N PRO A 53 4.00 4.92 15.86
CA PRO A 53 5.12 5.69 16.38
C PRO A 53 4.85 6.21 17.81
N ALA A 54 5.76 5.90 18.73
CA ALA A 54 5.63 6.30 20.15
C ALA A 54 6.30 7.64 20.45
N ASP A 55 7.45 7.91 19.83
CA ASP A 55 8.32 9.04 20.18
C ASP A 55 7.95 10.31 19.41
N GLU A 56 7.29 10.20 18.28
CA GLU A 56 7.00 11.30 17.38
C GLU A 56 5.64 11.14 16.70
N VAL A 57 4.84 12.21 16.69
CA VAL A 57 3.54 12.21 16.04
C VAL A 57 3.67 12.70 14.60
N PRO A 58 3.37 11.87 13.58
CA PRO A 58 3.34 12.31 12.19
C PRO A 58 2.07 13.12 11.89
N ASP A 59 2.15 14.04 10.93
CA ASP A 59 0.96 14.69 10.36
C ASP A 59 0.28 13.80 9.32
N LEU A 60 1.09 13.03 8.56
CA LEU A 60 0.65 12.18 7.46
C LEU A 60 1.22 10.77 7.62
N ILE A 61 0.35 9.77 7.52
CA ILE A 61 0.70 8.36 7.67
C ILE A 61 0.33 7.63 6.38
N TYR A 62 1.30 7.01 5.70
CA TYR A 62 1.02 6.11 4.59
C TYR A 62 0.91 4.68 5.09
N LEU A 63 -0.24 4.05 4.85
CA LEU A 63 -0.48 2.64 5.08
C LEU A 63 -0.88 1.97 3.76
N CYS A 64 -0.18 0.93 3.37
CA CYS A 64 -0.49 0.12 2.20
C CYS A 64 -0.79 -1.30 2.64
N PHE A 65 -2.05 -1.72 2.55
CA PHE A 65 -2.42 -3.09 2.91
C PHE A 65 -3.47 -3.65 1.94
N PRO A 66 -3.18 -4.84 1.38
CA PRO A 66 -1.93 -5.62 1.50
C PRO A 66 -0.69 -4.85 1.02
N ASN A 67 0.44 -5.03 1.72
CA ASN A 67 1.64 -4.22 1.50
C ASN A 67 2.42 -4.65 0.25
N ASN A 68 2.88 -3.66 -0.48
CA ASN A 68 3.95 -3.78 -1.47
C ASN A 68 5.26 -3.29 -0.81
N PRO A 69 6.31 -4.14 -0.59
CA PRO A 69 6.55 -5.42 -1.27
C PRO A 69 6.31 -6.68 -0.44
N THR A 70 6.05 -6.59 0.87
CA THR A 70 6.09 -7.74 1.78
C THR A 70 4.91 -8.70 1.65
N GLY A 71 3.79 -8.24 1.07
CA GLY A 71 2.53 -8.99 1.07
C GLY A 71 1.83 -9.04 2.43
N GLY A 72 2.34 -8.31 3.43
CA GLY A 72 1.72 -8.21 4.75
C GLY A 72 0.32 -7.62 4.67
N ALA A 73 -0.60 -8.14 5.47
CA ALA A 73 -1.98 -7.67 5.56
C ALA A 73 -2.33 -7.36 7.02
N ILE A 74 -3.13 -6.32 7.23
CA ILE A 74 -3.52 -5.86 8.56
C ILE A 74 -4.94 -6.30 8.87
N THR A 75 -5.18 -6.81 10.08
CA THR A 75 -6.53 -7.14 10.53
C THR A 75 -7.36 -5.86 10.76
N LYS A 76 -8.68 -6.00 10.69
CA LYS A 76 -9.59 -4.87 10.99
C LYS A 76 -9.37 -4.30 12.39
N ALA A 77 -9.11 -5.16 13.38
CA ALA A 77 -8.82 -4.72 14.74
C ALA A 77 -7.55 -3.86 14.81
N ALA A 78 -6.46 -4.32 14.20
CA ALA A 78 -5.21 -3.57 14.18
C ALA A 78 -5.33 -2.27 13.35
N LEU A 79 -6.07 -2.28 12.24
CA LEU A 79 -6.33 -1.05 11.46
C LEU A 79 -7.18 -0.05 12.24
N GLN A 80 -8.10 -0.52 13.10
CA GLN A 80 -8.90 0.34 13.98
C GLN A 80 -8.02 1.12 14.97
N GLU A 81 -6.93 0.52 15.47
CA GLU A 81 -6.00 1.21 16.36
C GLU A 81 -5.29 2.39 15.64
N TRP A 82 -4.94 2.23 14.35
CA TRP A 82 -4.41 3.32 13.54
C TRP A 82 -5.42 4.45 13.33
N VAL A 83 -6.68 4.11 13.09
CA VAL A 83 -7.76 5.10 12.96
C VAL A 83 -7.98 5.85 14.28
N ASN A 84 -7.97 5.13 15.40
CA ASN A 84 -8.09 5.73 16.74
C ASN A 84 -6.90 6.66 17.03
N TYR A 85 -5.69 6.21 16.72
CA TYR A 85 -4.48 7.02 16.88
C TYR A 85 -4.53 8.30 16.02
N ALA A 86 -4.90 8.17 14.75
CA ALA A 86 -4.97 9.30 13.84
C ALA A 86 -6.00 10.34 14.27
N ASN A 87 -7.19 9.90 14.71
CA ASN A 87 -8.22 10.79 15.23
C ASN A 87 -7.79 11.49 16.52
N LYS A 88 -7.13 10.75 17.43
CA LYS A 88 -6.64 11.30 18.71
C LYS A 88 -5.58 12.38 18.51
N ASN A 89 -4.69 12.20 17.53
CA ASN A 89 -3.54 13.07 17.32
C ASN A 89 -3.71 14.07 16.17
N GLY A 90 -4.83 14.05 15.46
CA GLY A 90 -5.08 14.93 14.32
C GLY A 90 -4.34 14.54 13.04
N CYS A 91 -3.77 13.33 12.96
CA CYS A 91 -3.07 12.85 11.77
C CYS A 91 -4.03 12.58 10.60
N VAL A 92 -3.49 12.53 9.39
CA VAL A 92 -4.21 12.05 8.20
C VAL A 92 -3.58 10.76 7.71
N ILE A 93 -4.38 9.72 7.55
CA ILE A 93 -3.96 8.46 6.95
C ILE A 93 -4.21 8.51 5.45
N ILE A 94 -3.18 8.21 4.65
CA ILE A 94 -3.35 7.82 3.23
C ILE A 94 -3.29 6.30 3.19
N TYR A 95 -4.45 5.69 2.96
CA TYR A 95 -4.60 4.24 2.89
C TYR A 95 -4.60 3.79 1.44
N ASP A 96 -3.54 3.08 1.04
CA ASP A 96 -3.44 2.52 -0.31
C ASP A 96 -3.99 1.09 -0.33
N ALA A 97 -5.14 0.93 -0.97
CA ALA A 97 -5.85 -0.33 -1.12
C ALA A 97 -5.70 -0.92 -2.54
N ALA A 98 -4.57 -0.66 -3.21
CA ALA A 98 -4.35 -1.13 -4.59
C ALA A 98 -4.42 -2.66 -4.75
N TYR A 99 -4.18 -3.42 -3.69
CA TYR A 99 -4.19 -4.89 -3.68
C TYR A 99 -5.43 -5.49 -2.98
N GLU A 100 -6.44 -4.70 -2.64
CA GLU A 100 -7.62 -5.16 -1.89
C GLU A 100 -8.37 -6.34 -2.54
N ALA A 101 -8.36 -6.43 -3.87
CA ALA A 101 -9.02 -7.50 -4.60
C ALA A 101 -8.39 -8.89 -4.38
N TYR A 102 -7.17 -8.95 -3.84
CA TYR A 102 -6.47 -10.19 -3.54
C TYR A 102 -6.72 -10.70 -2.11
N ILE A 103 -7.37 -9.91 -1.25
CA ILE A 103 -7.68 -10.28 0.12
C ILE A 103 -8.58 -11.51 0.14
N SER A 104 -8.18 -12.50 0.94
CA SER A 104 -8.89 -13.78 1.08
C SER A 104 -9.29 -14.12 2.51
N GLU A 105 -8.69 -13.45 3.51
CA GLU A 105 -8.97 -13.65 4.94
C GLU A 105 -10.09 -12.72 5.39
N GLU A 106 -11.07 -13.24 6.14
CA GLU A 106 -12.30 -12.51 6.53
C GLU A 106 -12.07 -11.36 7.50
N ASP A 107 -11.00 -11.42 8.30
CA ASP A 107 -10.63 -10.40 9.28
C ASP A 107 -9.77 -9.25 8.70
N VAL A 108 -9.38 -9.36 7.43
CA VAL A 108 -8.63 -8.34 6.69
C VAL A 108 -9.61 -7.42 5.94
N PRO A 109 -9.66 -6.13 6.26
CA PRO A 109 -10.63 -5.22 5.64
C PRO A 109 -10.26 -4.89 4.19
N HIS A 110 -11.27 -4.78 3.33
CA HIS A 110 -11.12 -4.32 1.94
C HIS A 110 -11.06 -2.80 1.82
N SER A 111 -11.42 -2.08 2.88
CA SER A 111 -11.43 -0.63 2.94
C SER A 111 -11.15 -0.14 4.35
N ILE A 112 -10.39 0.96 4.47
CA ILE A 112 -10.22 1.62 5.76
C ILE A 112 -11.56 2.12 6.34
N TYR A 113 -12.54 2.38 5.48
CA TYR A 113 -13.86 2.84 5.91
C TYR A 113 -14.74 1.76 6.56
N GLU A 114 -14.26 0.53 6.65
CA GLU A 114 -14.83 -0.49 7.52
C GLU A 114 -14.50 -0.25 9.00
N CYS A 115 -13.52 0.61 9.29
CA CYS A 115 -13.16 1.04 10.64
C CYS A 115 -13.98 2.26 11.06
N GLU A 116 -14.45 2.24 12.32
CA GLU A 116 -15.21 3.35 12.90
C GLU A 116 -14.34 4.61 13.00
N GLY A 117 -14.87 5.76 12.59
CA GLY A 117 -14.15 7.04 12.62
C GLY A 117 -13.14 7.25 11.48
N ALA A 118 -12.98 6.31 10.55
CA ALA A 118 -12.01 6.47 9.44
C ALA A 118 -12.34 7.65 8.51
N ARG A 119 -13.63 7.99 8.35
CA ARG A 119 -14.06 9.12 7.50
C ARG A 119 -13.56 10.48 7.98
N THR A 120 -13.19 10.61 9.24
CA THR A 120 -12.68 11.85 9.83
C THR A 120 -11.15 11.97 9.80
N CYS A 121 -10.43 10.89 9.40
CA CYS A 121 -8.97 10.90 9.41
C CYS A 121 -8.30 10.22 8.21
N ALA A 122 -9.04 9.61 7.27
CA ALA A 122 -8.42 8.84 6.20
C ALA A 122 -8.84 9.26 4.80
N ILE A 123 -7.87 9.18 3.88
CA ILE A 123 -8.04 9.25 2.42
C ILE A 123 -7.70 7.85 1.89
N GLU A 124 -8.54 7.29 1.03
CA GLU A 124 -8.30 5.97 0.44
C GLU A 124 -7.96 6.07 -1.04
N LEU A 125 -6.91 5.36 -1.45
CA LEU A 125 -6.47 5.24 -2.84
C LEU A 125 -6.86 3.88 -3.39
N ARG A 126 -7.47 3.88 -4.58
CA ARG A 126 -7.88 2.68 -5.31
C ARG A 126 -7.26 2.63 -6.69
N SER A 127 -6.93 1.44 -7.16
CA SER A 127 -6.29 1.23 -8.45
C SER A 127 -6.92 0.09 -9.24
N PHE A 128 -7.18 0.31 -10.51
CA PHE A 128 -7.58 -0.75 -11.45
C PHE A 128 -6.36 -1.47 -12.07
N SER A 129 -5.14 -0.99 -11.78
CA SER A 129 -3.91 -1.56 -12.35
C SER A 129 -3.71 -3.02 -11.98
N LYS A 130 -4.08 -3.40 -10.75
CA LYS A 130 -3.79 -4.73 -10.19
C LYS A 130 -4.96 -5.69 -10.36
N ASN A 131 -6.15 -5.28 -10.00
CA ASN A 131 -7.34 -6.13 -10.07
C ASN A 131 -7.85 -6.33 -11.50
N ALA A 132 -7.81 -5.30 -12.35
CA ALA A 132 -8.35 -5.31 -13.70
C ALA A 132 -7.28 -5.37 -14.82
N GLY A 133 -5.99 -5.44 -14.46
CA GLY A 133 -4.91 -5.43 -15.45
C GLY A 133 -4.75 -4.07 -16.17
N PHE A 134 -5.26 -2.97 -15.62
CA PHE A 134 -5.27 -1.65 -16.24
C PHE A 134 -3.96 -0.87 -16.05
N THR A 135 -2.83 -1.55 -15.84
CA THR A 135 -1.54 -0.89 -15.63
C THR A 135 -1.19 0.09 -16.76
N GLY A 136 -1.41 -0.32 -18.02
CA GLY A 136 -1.19 0.53 -19.20
C GLY A 136 -2.32 1.51 -19.49
N VAL A 137 -3.51 1.29 -18.95
CA VAL A 137 -4.72 2.11 -19.18
C VAL A 137 -4.78 3.32 -18.25
N ARG A 138 -4.11 3.25 -17.10
CA ARG A 138 -3.95 4.35 -16.13
C ARG A 138 -5.26 4.81 -15.49
N LEU A 139 -5.92 3.92 -14.76
CA LEU A 139 -7.15 4.25 -14.02
C LEU A 139 -7.01 3.93 -12.53
N GLY A 140 -7.46 4.85 -11.73
CA GLY A 140 -7.61 4.74 -10.28
C GLY A 140 -8.58 5.80 -9.79
N PHE A 141 -8.91 5.75 -8.51
CA PHE A 141 -9.71 6.80 -7.88
C PHE A 141 -9.26 7.02 -6.43
N THR A 142 -9.58 8.20 -5.93
CA THR A 142 -9.30 8.62 -4.56
C THR A 142 -10.60 8.95 -3.85
N VAL A 143 -10.78 8.40 -2.66
CA VAL A 143 -11.92 8.74 -1.79
C VAL A 143 -11.43 9.71 -0.73
N VAL A 144 -11.96 10.92 -0.76
CA VAL A 144 -11.70 11.95 0.25
C VAL A 144 -13.04 12.32 0.90
N PRO A 145 -13.31 11.86 2.12
CA PRO A 145 -14.58 12.16 2.80
C PRO A 145 -14.73 13.66 3.11
N LYS A 146 -15.96 14.16 3.06
CA LYS A 146 -16.25 15.55 3.44
C LYS A 146 -16.09 15.78 4.94
N GLU A 147 -16.22 14.72 5.73
CA GLU A 147 -16.02 14.72 7.17
C GLU A 147 -14.55 14.91 7.57
N LEU A 148 -13.62 14.73 6.63
CA LEU A 148 -12.19 14.97 6.86
C LEU A 148 -11.88 16.45 6.82
N VAL A 149 -11.88 17.06 8.00
CA VAL A 149 -11.64 18.50 8.21
C VAL A 149 -10.36 18.68 9.01
N ARG A 150 -9.50 19.63 8.60
CA ARG A 150 -8.31 20.06 9.34
C ARG A 150 -8.26 21.60 9.36
N ASP A 151 -8.02 22.16 10.54
CA ASP A 151 -7.98 23.62 10.74
C ASP A 151 -9.22 24.35 10.20
N GLY A 152 -10.39 23.72 10.33
CA GLY A 152 -11.66 24.25 9.82
C GLY A 152 -11.83 24.15 8.31
N VAL A 153 -10.91 23.48 7.60
CA VAL A 153 -10.96 23.33 6.13
C VAL A 153 -11.31 21.88 5.76
N GLU A 154 -12.33 21.70 4.92
CA GLU A 154 -12.71 20.42 4.33
C GLU A 154 -11.69 20.01 3.27
N LEU A 155 -10.93 18.91 3.50
CA LEU A 155 -9.90 18.46 2.57
C LEU A 155 -10.45 17.99 1.23
N HIS A 156 -11.70 17.52 1.19
CA HIS A 156 -12.38 17.14 -0.04
C HIS A 156 -12.46 18.33 -1.02
N SER A 157 -12.80 19.52 -0.55
CA SER A 157 -12.91 20.72 -1.40
C SER A 157 -11.55 21.12 -1.99
N LEU A 158 -10.48 21.03 -1.19
CA LEU A 158 -9.11 21.29 -1.65
C LEU A 158 -8.66 20.24 -2.69
N TRP A 159 -8.93 18.97 -2.43
CA TRP A 159 -8.64 17.88 -3.35
C TRP A 159 -9.38 18.05 -4.67
N ALA A 160 -10.70 18.29 -4.63
CA ALA A 160 -11.53 18.48 -5.82
C ALA A 160 -11.01 19.66 -6.68
N ARG A 161 -10.64 20.77 -6.04
CA ARG A 161 -10.04 21.93 -6.71
C ARG A 161 -8.72 21.58 -7.37
N ARG A 162 -7.81 20.96 -6.62
CA ARG A 162 -6.49 20.55 -7.13
C ARG A 162 -6.60 19.57 -8.29
N HIS A 163 -7.41 18.52 -8.12
CA HIS A 163 -7.62 17.49 -9.13
C HIS A 163 -8.20 18.07 -10.41
N GLY A 164 -9.29 18.86 -10.31
CA GLY A 164 -9.91 19.50 -11.46
C GLY A 164 -9.02 20.52 -12.17
N THR A 165 -8.05 21.13 -11.48
CA THR A 165 -7.13 22.10 -12.08
C THR A 165 -5.91 21.43 -12.73
N LYS A 166 -5.38 20.39 -12.10
CA LYS A 166 -4.13 19.74 -12.51
C LYS A 166 -4.32 18.64 -13.55
N PHE A 167 -5.43 17.90 -13.50
CA PHE A 167 -5.59 16.65 -14.24
C PHE A 167 -6.91 16.55 -15.01
N ASN A 168 -8.00 17.09 -14.48
CA ASN A 168 -9.39 16.98 -15.00
C ASN A 168 -10.01 15.56 -14.99
N GLY A 169 -9.25 14.53 -14.74
CA GLY A 169 -9.70 13.15 -14.70
C GLY A 169 -9.18 12.28 -15.86
N ALA A 170 -9.44 10.99 -15.76
CA ALA A 170 -9.05 10.01 -16.78
C ALA A 170 -9.85 10.21 -18.07
N PRO A 171 -9.35 9.79 -19.25
CA PRO A 171 -10.10 9.83 -20.50
C PRO A 171 -11.45 9.11 -20.38
N TYR A 172 -12.49 9.61 -21.05
CA TYR A 172 -13.84 9.07 -20.94
C TYR A 172 -13.92 7.56 -21.28
N ILE A 173 -13.22 7.13 -22.33
CA ILE A 173 -13.15 5.70 -22.72
C ILE A 173 -12.62 4.84 -21.59
N VAL A 174 -11.60 5.32 -20.88
CA VAL A 174 -10.99 4.62 -19.74
C VAL A 174 -11.95 4.56 -18.55
N GLN A 175 -12.72 5.64 -18.31
CA GLN A 175 -13.75 5.64 -17.27
C GLN A 175 -14.86 4.64 -17.59
N ARG A 176 -15.30 4.53 -18.86
CA ARG A 176 -16.28 3.53 -19.31
C ARG A 176 -15.75 2.10 -19.17
N ALA A 177 -14.46 1.87 -19.43
CA ALA A 177 -13.81 0.60 -19.16
C ALA A 177 -13.82 0.26 -17.65
N GLY A 178 -13.54 1.25 -16.79
CA GLY A 178 -13.64 1.08 -15.35
C GLY A 178 -15.05 0.78 -14.85
N GLU A 179 -16.07 1.37 -15.45
CA GLU A 179 -17.46 1.05 -15.15
C GLU A 179 -17.79 -0.41 -15.51
N ALA A 180 -17.30 -0.89 -16.66
CA ALA A 180 -17.52 -2.27 -17.11
C ALA A 180 -16.91 -3.31 -16.13
N VAL A 181 -15.87 -2.97 -15.40
CA VAL A 181 -15.29 -3.83 -14.35
C VAL A 181 -16.31 -4.22 -13.28
N TYR A 182 -17.29 -3.36 -13.00
CA TYR A 182 -18.32 -3.61 -11.98
C TYR A 182 -19.57 -4.33 -12.53
N SER A 183 -19.63 -4.60 -13.83
CA SER A 183 -20.68 -5.45 -14.40
C SER A 183 -20.57 -6.89 -13.88
N PRO A 184 -21.63 -7.72 -13.96
CA PRO A 184 -21.54 -9.14 -13.59
C PRO A 184 -20.42 -9.89 -14.33
N GLU A 185 -20.27 -9.65 -15.64
CA GLU A 185 -19.23 -10.25 -16.48
C GLU A 185 -17.83 -9.73 -16.07
N GLY A 186 -17.70 -8.43 -15.86
CA GLY A 186 -16.43 -7.81 -15.40
C GLY A 186 -15.97 -8.41 -14.08
N LYS A 187 -16.87 -8.49 -13.09
CA LYS A 187 -16.56 -9.10 -11.78
C LYS A 187 -16.16 -10.58 -11.90
N ALA A 188 -16.80 -11.35 -12.79
CA ALA A 188 -16.44 -12.74 -13.01
C ALA A 188 -15.02 -12.86 -13.60
N GLN A 189 -14.68 -12.05 -14.61
CA GLN A 189 -13.36 -12.00 -15.22
C GLN A 189 -12.28 -11.58 -14.24
N LEU A 190 -12.55 -10.56 -13.41
CA LEU A 190 -11.62 -10.14 -12.37
C LEU A 190 -11.34 -11.26 -11.36
N LYS A 191 -12.37 -11.97 -10.93
CA LYS A 191 -12.21 -13.10 -10.02
C LYS A 191 -11.30 -14.18 -10.60
N GLU A 192 -11.44 -14.50 -11.87
CA GLU A 192 -10.57 -15.46 -12.56
C GLU A 192 -9.13 -14.96 -12.65
N GLN A 193 -8.94 -13.69 -13.00
CA GLN A 193 -7.62 -13.06 -13.08
C GLN A 193 -6.91 -13.06 -11.71
N VAL A 194 -7.60 -12.62 -10.66
CA VAL A 194 -7.07 -12.65 -9.29
C VAL A 194 -6.71 -14.08 -8.88
N ALA A 195 -7.61 -15.05 -9.14
CA ALA A 195 -7.35 -16.45 -8.85
C ALA A 195 -6.13 -17.00 -9.59
N TYR A 196 -5.88 -16.54 -10.84
CA TYR A 196 -4.69 -16.92 -11.59
C TYR A 196 -3.40 -16.46 -10.88
N TYR A 197 -3.32 -15.19 -10.50
CA TYR A 197 -2.17 -14.66 -9.78
C TYR A 197 -1.96 -15.34 -8.42
N MET A 198 -3.05 -15.61 -7.70
CA MET A 198 -2.96 -16.29 -6.40
C MET A 198 -2.55 -17.76 -6.54
N ARG A 199 -2.90 -18.46 -7.63
CA ARG A 199 -2.35 -19.79 -7.92
C ARG A 199 -0.85 -19.74 -8.17
N ASN A 200 -0.37 -18.73 -8.92
CA ASN A 200 1.07 -18.54 -9.13
C ASN A 200 1.80 -18.29 -7.81
N ALA A 201 1.25 -17.39 -6.97
CA ALA A 201 1.80 -17.11 -5.65
C ALA A 201 1.89 -18.39 -4.79
N LYS A 202 0.82 -19.20 -4.78
CA LYS A 202 0.80 -20.49 -4.07
C LYS A 202 1.88 -21.44 -4.58
N THR A 203 2.02 -21.58 -5.90
CA THR A 203 3.03 -22.45 -6.50
C THR A 203 4.45 -22.03 -6.11
N ILE A 204 4.73 -20.72 -6.13
CA ILE A 204 6.03 -20.18 -5.73
C ILE A 204 6.27 -20.39 -4.23
N LEU A 205 5.28 -20.08 -3.40
CA LEU A 205 5.37 -20.25 -1.95
C LEU A 205 5.65 -21.70 -1.55
N GLU A 206 4.88 -22.65 -2.13
CA GLU A 206 5.05 -24.08 -1.86
C GLU A 206 6.40 -24.60 -2.34
N GLY A 207 6.85 -24.18 -3.55
CA GLY A 207 8.13 -24.58 -4.11
C GLY A 207 9.32 -24.08 -3.28
N LEU A 208 9.31 -22.81 -2.90
CA LEU A 208 10.38 -22.22 -2.09
C LEU A 208 10.40 -22.80 -0.67
N SER A 209 9.23 -23.00 -0.06
CA SER A 209 9.12 -23.64 1.27
C SER A 209 9.65 -25.09 1.24
N ALA A 210 9.32 -25.85 0.20
CA ALA A 210 9.82 -27.22 0.02
C ALA A 210 11.34 -27.26 -0.21
N ALA A 211 11.90 -26.21 -0.80
CA ALA A 211 13.35 -26.03 -0.97
C ALA A 211 14.06 -25.55 0.32
N GLY A 212 13.32 -25.29 1.40
CA GLY A 212 13.87 -24.90 2.70
C GLY A 212 14.08 -23.40 2.91
N PHE A 213 13.55 -22.54 2.02
CA PHE A 213 13.61 -21.10 2.22
C PHE A 213 12.58 -20.62 3.24
N SER A 214 12.96 -19.60 4.03
CA SER A 214 12.01 -18.84 4.84
C SER A 214 11.29 -17.85 3.92
N VAL A 215 9.97 -18.00 3.82
CA VAL A 215 9.11 -17.18 2.94
C VAL A 215 7.85 -16.75 3.65
N SER A 216 7.36 -15.57 3.30
CA SER A 216 6.10 -15.00 3.77
C SER A 216 5.29 -14.40 2.62
N GLY A 217 4.04 -13.97 2.88
CA GLY A 217 3.16 -13.42 1.85
C GLY A 217 2.37 -14.49 1.10
N GLY A 218 1.87 -14.18 -0.09
CA GLY A 218 1.14 -15.11 -0.96
C GLY A 218 -0.27 -15.48 -0.51
N LYS A 219 -0.84 -14.80 0.51
CA LYS A 219 -2.19 -15.05 1.03
C LYS A 219 -3.20 -13.97 0.59
N ASN A 220 -2.90 -12.72 0.90
CA ASN A 220 -3.77 -11.57 0.61
C ASN A 220 -3.20 -10.66 -0.48
N ALA A 221 -2.08 -11.05 -1.08
CA ALA A 221 -1.44 -10.40 -2.21
C ALA A 221 -0.58 -11.43 -2.97
N PRO A 222 -0.28 -11.19 -4.26
CA PRO A 222 0.56 -12.12 -5.04
C PRO A 222 2.04 -12.03 -4.71
N TYR A 223 2.43 -11.24 -3.72
CA TYR A 223 3.82 -11.06 -3.30
C TYR A 223 4.30 -12.21 -2.41
N ILE A 224 5.47 -12.70 -2.73
CA ILE A 224 6.24 -13.62 -1.90
C ILE A 224 7.49 -12.88 -1.41
N TRP A 225 7.66 -12.80 -0.11
CA TRP A 225 8.81 -12.19 0.54
C TRP A 225 9.74 -13.29 1.04
N LEU A 226 10.91 -13.39 0.43
CA LEU A 226 11.88 -14.45 0.70
C LEU A 226 13.04 -13.88 1.53
N LYS A 227 13.43 -14.59 2.59
CA LYS A 227 14.67 -14.31 3.31
C LYS A 227 15.84 -14.89 2.51
N THR A 228 16.79 -14.01 2.14
CA THR A 228 17.99 -14.43 1.39
C THR A 228 18.81 -15.46 2.16
N PRO A 229 19.33 -16.50 1.49
CA PRO A 229 20.15 -17.52 2.13
C PRO A 229 21.55 -16.98 2.46
N ASP A 230 22.27 -17.71 3.32
CA ASP A 230 23.69 -17.55 3.60
C ASP A 230 24.12 -16.12 3.96
N GLN A 231 23.23 -15.33 4.57
CA GLN A 231 23.44 -13.94 4.93
C GLN A 231 23.76 -13.01 3.74
N MET A 232 23.45 -13.43 2.51
CA MET A 232 23.56 -12.58 1.34
C MET A 232 22.67 -11.35 1.45
N THR A 233 23.13 -10.22 0.95
CA THR A 233 22.25 -9.08 0.69
C THR A 233 21.30 -9.40 -0.45
N SER A 234 20.22 -8.63 -0.59
CA SER A 234 19.28 -8.81 -1.72
C SER A 234 19.97 -8.68 -3.08
N TRP A 235 20.93 -7.75 -3.23
CA TRP A 235 21.66 -7.56 -4.47
C TRP A 235 22.57 -8.74 -4.80
N GLU A 236 23.34 -9.24 -3.83
CA GLU A 236 24.18 -10.43 -4.02
C GLU A 236 23.34 -11.65 -4.40
N PHE A 237 22.15 -11.79 -3.81
CA PHE A 237 21.25 -12.90 -4.14
C PHE A 237 20.64 -12.74 -5.54
N PHE A 238 20.27 -11.54 -5.97
CA PHE A 238 19.81 -11.29 -7.33
C PHE A 238 20.90 -11.58 -8.37
N ASP A 239 22.13 -11.14 -8.12
CA ASP A 239 23.25 -11.45 -9.00
C ASP A 239 23.50 -12.96 -9.07
N TYR A 240 23.45 -13.66 -7.93
CA TYR A 240 23.54 -15.11 -7.87
C TYR A 240 22.45 -15.81 -8.71
N LEU A 241 21.19 -15.38 -8.57
CA LEU A 241 20.08 -15.95 -9.33
C LEU A 241 20.25 -15.73 -10.84
N LEU A 242 20.64 -14.52 -11.23
CA LEU A 242 20.90 -14.19 -12.63
C LEU A 242 22.04 -15.02 -13.23
N GLU A 243 23.17 -15.12 -12.53
CA GLU A 243 24.38 -15.80 -13.04
C GLU A 243 24.31 -17.32 -12.97
N LYS A 244 23.69 -17.90 -11.94
CA LYS A 244 23.71 -19.34 -11.67
C LYS A 244 22.40 -20.05 -12.01
N ALA A 245 21.27 -19.38 -11.84
CA ALA A 245 19.95 -19.95 -12.11
C ALA A 245 19.30 -19.40 -13.40
N HIS A 246 19.86 -18.32 -13.95
CA HIS A 246 19.33 -17.62 -15.14
C HIS A 246 17.88 -17.13 -14.95
N ILE A 247 17.58 -16.63 -13.74
CA ILE A 247 16.29 -16.08 -13.32
C ILE A 247 16.42 -14.57 -13.10
#